data_463c5b48237d0ad563e76febe1cb1629
#
_entry.id   463c5b48237d0ad563e76febe1cb1629
#
_cell.length_a   1.000
_cell.length_b   1.000
_cell.length_c   1.000
_cell.angle_alpha   90.00
_cell.angle_beta   90.00
_cell.angle_gamma   90.00
#
_symmetry.space_group_name_H-M   'P 1'
#
loop_
_entity.id
_entity.type
_entity.pdbx_description
1 polymer ?
#
loop_
_entity_poly.entity_id
_entity_poly.type
_entity_poly.pdbx_seq_one_letter_code
_entity_poly.pdbx_strand_id
1 'polypeptide(L)'
;MYFQYGEAETAYLSARDERMAAVIAQAGHIEREVDTDLFSAVVHHIVGQQISTKAQATIWKRMRDEFGVVDAAAVLGAGVEKLQSFGMTFRKAEYITDFARKIESGEFDLEGIRQRPDDEAIRELSGLKGVGVWTAEMILLFCMQRPDVFSYCLLYTSPSPRDGAT
;
A
#
# COMPACT_ATOMS: atom_id res chain seq x y z
N MET A 1 -0.52 -3.52 13.57
CA MET A 1 0.26 -2.35 14.08
C MET A 1 -0.39 -1.09 13.56
N TYR A 2 -0.21 0.08 14.25
CA TYR A 2 -0.76 1.35 13.78
C TYR A 2 0.37 2.27 13.34
N PHE A 3 0.07 3.21 12.44
CA PHE A 3 0.99 4.25 11.99
C PHE A 3 1.47 5.08 13.19
N GLN A 4 2.79 5.26 13.30
CA GLN A 4 3.39 5.89 14.47
C GLN A 4 3.49 7.41 14.29
N TYR A 5 2.75 8.16 15.09
CA TYR A 5 2.85 9.61 15.24
C TYR A 5 2.35 10.00 16.64
N GLY A 6 2.67 11.20 17.11
CA GLY A 6 2.30 11.64 18.44
C GLY A 6 2.10 13.15 18.57
N GLU A 7 2.24 13.63 19.80
CA GLU A 7 2.08 15.06 20.13
C GLU A 7 3.09 15.95 19.42
N ALA A 8 4.30 15.45 19.18
CA ALA A 8 5.35 16.24 18.52
C ALA A 8 4.94 16.64 17.10
N GLU A 9 4.43 15.68 16.31
CA GLU A 9 3.99 15.88 14.93
C GLU A 9 2.73 16.75 14.87
N THR A 10 1.75 16.46 15.72
CA THR A 10 0.48 17.21 15.75
C THR A 10 0.69 18.65 16.23
N ALA A 11 1.52 18.87 17.25
CA ALA A 11 1.87 20.21 17.71
C ALA A 11 2.66 21.01 16.66
N TYR A 12 3.60 20.34 15.96
CA TYR A 12 4.35 20.97 14.87
C TYR A 12 3.43 21.45 13.73
N LEU A 13 2.49 20.62 13.31
CA LEU A 13 1.53 20.98 12.25
C LEU A 13 0.57 22.07 12.70
N SER A 14 0.03 21.97 13.93
CA SER A 14 -0.91 22.94 14.48
C SER A 14 -0.29 24.35 14.66
N ALA A 15 0.99 24.41 14.98
CA ALA A 15 1.69 25.68 15.13
C ALA A 15 1.94 26.42 13.79
N ARG A 16 1.82 25.72 12.66
CA ARG A 16 2.13 26.26 11.31
C ARG A 16 0.91 26.59 10.48
N ASP A 17 -0.21 25.98 10.78
CA ASP A 17 -1.43 26.15 9.99
C ASP A 17 -2.66 26.04 10.90
N GLU A 18 -3.41 27.16 11.03
CA GLU A 18 -4.61 27.23 11.88
C GLU A 18 -5.73 26.29 11.42
N ARG A 19 -5.86 26.06 10.11
CA ARG A 19 -6.88 25.13 9.57
C ARG A 19 -6.49 23.69 9.92
N MET A 20 -5.21 23.37 9.81
CA MET A 20 -4.70 22.06 10.23
C MET A 20 -4.90 21.87 11.74
N ALA A 21 -4.63 22.89 12.56
CA ALA A 21 -4.88 22.85 14.00
C ALA A 21 -6.35 22.55 14.32
N ALA A 22 -7.29 23.20 13.62
CA ALA A 22 -8.71 22.96 13.80
C ALA A 22 -9.11 21.53 13.42
N VAL A 23 -8.58 20.99 12.31
CA VAL A 23 -8.85 19.60 11.88
C VAL A 23 -8.27 18.60 12.89
N ILE A 24 -7.05 18.81 13.36
CA ILE A 24 -6.41 17.95 14.37
C ILE A 24 -7.23 17.95 15.67
N ALA A 25 -7.66 19.13 16.13
CA ALA A 25 -8.47 19.25 17.34
C ALA A 25 -9.83 18.55 17.21
N GLN A 26 -10.44 18.60 16.03
CA GLN A 26 -11.72 17.95 15.76
C GLN A 26 -11.61 16.44 15.59
N ALA A 27 -10.59 15.97 14.86
CA ALA A 27 -10.38 14.54 14.55
C ALA A 27 -9.82 13.75 15.74
N GLY A 28 -9.03 14.41 16.60
CA GLY A 28 -8.28 13.75 17.67
C GLY A 28 -7.19 12.83 17.13
N HIS A 29 -6.80 11.86 17.95
CA HIS A 29 -5.82 10.85 17.55
C HIS A 29 -6.49 9.81 16.62
N ILE A 30 -5.91 9.61 15.43
CA ILE A 30 -6.42 8.66 14.43
C ILE A 30 -5.50 7.44 14.41
N GLU A 31 -6.06 6.27 14.71
CA GLU A 31 -5.36 4.99 14.57
C GLU A 31 -5.50 4.48 13.13
N ARG A 32 -4.41 4.52 12.36
CA ARG A 32 -4.35 3.96 11.00
C ARG A 32 -3.61 2.64 11.04
N GLU A 33 -4.30 1.54 10.75
CA GLU A 33 -3.67 0.23 10.62
C GLU A 33 -2.63 0.22 9.49
N VAL A 34 -1.49 -0.40 9.75
CA VAL A 34 -0.39 -0.58 8.81
C VAL A 34 0.00 -2.06 8.74
N ASP A 35 0.38 -2.50 7.55
CA ASP A 35 0.94 -3.82 7.29
C ASP A 35 2.46 -3.67 7.13
N THR A 36 3.21 -4.20 8.10
CA THR A 36 4.68 -4.10 8.10
C THR A 36 5.37 -5.18 7.28
N ASP A 37 4.63 -6.18 6.82
CA ASP A 37 5.14 -7.18 5.87
C ASP A 37 5.13 -6.61 4.45
N LEU A 38 6.31 -6.45 3.86
CA LEU A 38 6.46 -5.74 2.59
C LEU A 38 5.91 -6.55 1.40
N PHE A 39 6.06 -7.89 1.42
CA PHE A 39 5.47 -8.73 0.39
C PHE A 39 3.95 -8.68 0.43
N SER A 40 3.38 -8.89 1.62
CA SER A 40 1.95 -8.79 1.89
C SER A 40 1.37 -7.43 1.45
N ALA A 41 2.05 -6.33 1.80
CA ALA A 41 1.63 -4.99 1.42
C ALA A 41 1.58 -4.77 -0.10
N VAL A 42 2.61 -5.19 -0.85
CA VAL A 42 2.61 -5.11 -2.33
C VAL A 42 1.44 -5.88 -2.91
N VAL A 43 1.25 -7.13 -2.48
CA VAL A 43 0.15 -7.99 -2.96
C VAL A 43 -1.21 -7.37 -2.63
N HIS A 44 -1.38 -6.88 -1.40
CA HIS A 44 -2.62 -6.24 -0.94
C HIS A 44 -2.97 -5.00 -1.78
N HIS A 45 -1.97 -4.18 -2.12
CA HIS A 45 -2.16 -3.02 -3.00
C HIS A 45 -2.57 -3.43 -4.41
N ILE A 46 -1.93 -4.45 -5.01
CA ILE A 46 -2.32 -4.95 -6.35
C ILE A 46 -3.76 -5.48 -6.33
N VAL A 47 -4.13 -6.25 -5.31
CA VAL A 47 -5.51 -6.77 -5.14
C VAL A 47 -6.51 -5.61 -5.09
N GLY A 48 -6.22 -4.56 -4.35
CA GLY A 48 -7.13 -3.42 -4.12
C GLY A 48 -7.36 -2.48 -5.30
N GLN A 49 -6.53 -2.55 -6.36
CA GLN A 49 -6.64 -1.63 -7.49
C GLN A 49 -8.02 -1.69 -8.18
N GLN A 50 -8.62 -0.51 -8.39
CA GLN A 50 -9.87 -0.35 -9.15
C GLN A 50 -11.07 -1.17 -8.62
N ILE A 51 -11.09 -1.51 -7.35
CA ILE A 51 -12.22 -2.16 -6.67
C ILE A 51 -12.55 -1.45 -5.36
N SER A 52 -13.74 -1.70 -4.82
CA SER A 52 -14.13 -1.14 -3.53
C SER A 52 -13.33 -1.77 -2.38
N THR A 53 -13.17 -1.03 -1.28
CA THR A 53 -12.53 -1.52 -0.05
C THR A 53 -13.19 -2.82 0.47
N LYS A 54 -14.52 -2.93 0.35
CA LYS A 54 -15.26 -4.14 0.75
C LYS A 54 -14.88 -5.36 -0.11
N ALA A 55 -14.75 -5.16 -1.42
CA ALA A 55 -14.34 -6.23 -2.34
C ALA A 55 -12.90 -6.66 -2.07
N GLN A 56 -11.99 -5.70 -1.88
CA GLN A 56 -10.60 -5.96 -1.51
C GLN A 56 -10.52 -6.78 -0.21
N ALA A 57 -11.24 -6.36 0.85
CA ALA A 57 -11.26 -7.06 2.12
C ALA A 57 -11.76 -8.51 1.98
N THR A 58 -12.74 -8.73 1.11
CA THR A 58 -13.28 -10.08 0.84
C THR A 58 -12.24 -10.97 0.16
N ILE A 59 -11.56 -10.47 -0.88
CA ILE A 59 -10.50 -11.21 -1.59
C ILE A 59 -9.34 -11.50 -0.63
N TRP A 60 -8.91 -10.47 0.09
CA TRP A 60 -7.81 -10.59 1.05
C TRP A 60 -8.09 -11.61 2.15
N LYS A 61 -9.32 -11.61 2.68
CA LYS A 61 -9.74 -12.63 3.65
C LYS A 61 -9.63 -14.04 3.08
N ARG A 62 -10.11 -14.28 1.86
CA ARG A 62 -10.03 -15.60 1.20
C ARG A 62 -8.58 -16.06 1.03
N MET A 63 -7.68 -15.16 0.64
CA MET A 63 -6.25 -15.47 0.53
C MET A 63 -5.66 -15.86 1.88
N ARG A 64 -5.96 -15.13 2.95
CA ARG A 64 -5.48 -15.46 4.29
C ARG A 64 -6.09 -16.74 4.86
N ASP A 65 -7.36 -17.00 4.59
CA ASP A 65 -8.03 -18.25 5.02
C ASP A 65 -7.39 -19.48 4.34
N GLU A 66 -6.93 -19.34 3.10
CA GLU A 66 -6.29 -20.42 2.34
C GLU A 66 -4.80 -20.60 2.69
N PHE A 67 -4.05 -19.51 2.78
CA PHE A 67 -2.60 -19.55 2.91
C PHE A 67 -2.10 -19.44 4.35
N GLY A 68 -2.91 -18.88 5.26
CA GLY A 68 -2.45 -18.41 6.58
C GLY A 68 -1.56 -17.18 6.44
N VAL A 69 -0.34 -17.37 5.93
CA VAL A 69 0.60 -16.30 5.58
C VAL A 69 0.61 -16.11 4.06
N VAL A 70 0.51 -14.87 3.62
CA VAL A 70 0.58 -14.52 2.19
C VAL A 70 2.03 -14.17 1.86
N ASP A 71 2.81 -15.18 1.46
CA ASP A 71 4.21 -15.05 1.05
C ASP A 71 4.43 -15.53 -0.40
N ALA A 72 5.66 -15.41 -0.88
CA ALA A 72 6.01 -15.78 -2.25
C ALA A 72 5.79 -17.27 -2.52
N ALA A 73 6.14 -18.13 -1.57
CA ALA A 73 6.01 -19.58 -1.70
C ALA A 73 4.54 -20.01 -1.81
N ALA A 74 3.66 -19.46 -0.95
CA ALA A 74 2.22 -19.72 -0.99
C ALA A 74 1.59 -19.25 -2.31
N VAL A 75 1.97 -18.06 -2.80
CA VAL A 75 1.51 -17.51 -4.08
C VAL A 75 1.91 -18.39 -5.25
N LEU A 76 3.18 -18.80 -5.30
CA LEU A 76 3.69 -19.66 -6.38
C LEU A 76 3.09 -21.07 -6.34
N GLY A 77 2.92 -21.62 -5.13
CA GLY A 77 2.27 -22.93 -4.95
C GLY A 77 0.82 -22.95 -5.39
N ALA A 78 0.10 -21.84 -5.23
CA ALA A 78 -1.29 -21.73 -5.65
C ALA A 78 -1.45 -21.58 -7.17
N GLY A 79 -0.60 -20.79 -7.81
CA GLY A 79 -0.69 -20.47 -9.23
C GLY A 79 -1.78 -19.46 -9.59
N VAL A 80 -1.77 -19.04 -10.86
CA VAL A 80 -2.60 -17.93 -11.36
C VAL A 80 -4.10 -18.23 -11.25
N GLU A 81 -4.52 -19.44 -11.61
CA GLU A 81 -5.93 -19.87 -11.62
C GLU A 81 -6.52 -19.85 -10.20
N LYS A 82 -5.76 -20.35 -9.22
CA LYS A 82 -6.20 -20.34 -7.82
C LYS A 82 -6.30 -18.92 -7.29
N LEU A 83 -5.33 -18.05 -7.58
CA LEU A 83 -5.37 -16.64 -7.20
C LEU A 83 -6.60 -15.94 -7.81
N GLN A 84 -6.87 -16.18 -9.10
CA GLN A 84 -8.05 -15.64 -9.77
C GLN A 84 -9.35 -16.09 -9.10
N SER A 85 -9.42 -17.34 -8.65
CA SER A 85 -10.61 -17.90 -8.00
C SER A 85 -11.01 -17.21 -6.70
N PHE A 86 -10.09 -16.45 -6.06
CA PHE A 86 -10.43 -15.60 -4.90
C PHE A 86 -11.27 -14.37 -5.29
N GLY A 87 -11.38 -14.04 -6.59
CA GLY A 87 -12.23 -12.97 -7.10
C GLY A 87 -11.46 -11.77 -7.68
N MET A 88 -10.17 -11.92 -7.94
CA MET A 88 -9.39 -10.93 -8.68
C MET A 88 -9.37 -11.22 -10.18
N THR A 89 -8.92 -10.27 -11.00
CA THR A 89 -8.72 -10.50 -12.43
C THR A 89 -7.49 -11.37 -12.70
N PHE A 90 -7.46 -12.09 -13.81
CA PHE A 90 -6.27 -12.83 -14.25
C PHE A 90 -5.03 -11.95 -14.31
N ARG A 91 -5.17 -10.72 -14.81
CA ARG A 91 -4.08 -9.76 -14.90
C ARG A 91 -3.45 -9.46 -13.54
N LYS A 92 -4.25 -9.29 -12.48
CA LYS A 92 -3.74 -9.11 -11.11
C LYS A 92 -3.06 -10.37 -10.59
N ALA A 93 -3.66 -11.53 -10.83
CA ALA A 93 -3.08 -12.82 -10.45
C ALA A 93 -1.71 -13.05 -11.12
N GLU A 94 -1.58 -12.70 -12.41
CA GLU A 94 -0.32 -12.76 -13.14
C GLU A 94 0.73 -11.79 -12.56
N TYR A 95 0.36 -10.55 -12.21
CA TYR A 95 1.26 -9.58 -11.60
C TYR A 95 1.78 -10.05 -10.24
N ILE A 96 0.88 -10.59 -9.41
CA ILE A 96 1.23 -11.14 -8.10
C ILE A 96 2.17 -12.35 -8.25
N THR A 97 1.90 -13.24 -9.20
CA THR A 97 2.75 -14.41 -9.48
C THR A 97 4.12 -13.99 -10.04
N ASP A 98 4.18 -12.99 -10.94
CA ASP A 98 5.44 -12.45 -11.45
C ASP A 98 6.29 -11.83 -10.33
N PHE A 99 5.67 -11.07 -9.45
CA PHE A 99 6.32 -10.51 -8.28
C PHE A 99 6.87 -11.60 -7.35
N ALA A 100 6.06 -12.59 -7.00
CA ALA A 100 6.49 -13.72 -6.17
C ALA A 100 7.70 -14.47 -6.78
N ARG A 101 7.69 -14.67 -8.11
CA ARG A 101 8.80 -15.32 -8.82
C ARG A 101 10.08 -14.49 -8.74
N LYS A 102 10.01 -13.17 -8.88
CA LYS A 102 11.17 -12.28 -8.77
C LYS A 102 11.79 -12.31 -7.37
N ILE A 103 10.96 -12.44 -6.33
CA ILE A 103 11.43 -12.59 -4.95
C ILE A 103 12.15 -13.94 -4.78
N GLU A 104 11.52 -15.06 -5.16
CA GLU A 104 12.09 -16.40 -5.01
C GLU A 104 13.37 -16.61 -5.84
N SER A 105 13.46 -16.00 -7.02
CA SER A 105 14.66 -16.08 -7.86
C SER A 105 15.80 -15.15 -7.40
N GLY A 106 15.55 -14.24 -6.45
CA GLY A 106 16.50 -13.20 -6.05
C GLY A 106 16.69 -12.09 -7.10
N GLU A 107 15.82 -12.01 -8.13
CA GLU A 107 15.83 -10.92 -9.12
C GLU A 107 15.44 -9.59 -8.49
N PHE A 108 14.62 -9.62 -7.44
CA PHE A 108 14.18 -8.45 -6.70
C PHE A 108 14.48 -8.60 -5.21
N ASP A 109 15.35 -7.72 -4.69
CA ASP A 109 15.72 -7.68 -3.28
C ASP A 109 14.70 -6.84 -2.48
N LEU A 110 13.63 -7.49 -2.05
CA LEU A 110 12.54 -6.83 -1.33
C LEU A 110 12.98 -6.26 0.04
N GLU A 111 13.82 -6.98 0.76
CA GLU A 111 14.30 -6.50 2.06
C GLU A 111 15.31 -5.35 1.90
N GLY A 112 16.10 -5.36 0.83
CA GLY A 112 17.01 -4.26 0.49
C GLY A 112 16.28 -2.94 0.24
N ILE A 113 15.02 -2.96 -0.21
CA ILE A 113 14.19 -1.75 -0.38
C ILE A 113 14.09 -0.96 0.93
N ARG A 114 14.07 -1.62 2.09
CA ARG A 114 14.00 -0.95 3.40
C ARG A 114 15.20 -0.06 3.70
N GLN A 115 16.33 -0.33 3.09
CA GLN A 115 17.59 0.40 3.30
C GLN A 115 17.83 1.50 2.25
N ARG A 116 17.02 1.53 1.19
CA ARG A 116 17.20 2.50 0.11
C ARG A 116 16.63 3.87 0.45
N PRO A 117 17.17 4.96 -0.11
CA PRO A 117 16.52 6.27 -0.14
C PRO A 117 15.13 6.18 -0.78
N ASP A 118 14.23 7.12 -0.42
CA ASP A 118 12.81 7.07 -0.84
C ASP A 118 12.65 7.09 -2.36
N ASP A 119 13.41 7.92 -3.08
CA ASP A 119 13.37 8.04 -4.53
C ASP A 119 13.84 6.76 -5.25
N GLU A 120 14.84 6.07 -4.69
CA GLU A 120 15.30 4.79 -5.21
C GLU A 120 14.27 3.69 -4.94
N ALA A 121 13.75 3.62 -3.70
CA ALA A 121 12.73 2.65 -3.33
C ALA A 121 11.46 2.80 -4.19
N ILE A 122 10.99 4.03 -4.42
CA ILE A 122 9.85 4.32 -5.29
C ILE A 122 10.14 3.85 -6.73
N ARG A 123 11.32 4.14 -7.25
CA ARG A 123 11.72 3.74 -8.62
C ARG A 123 11.76 2.23 -8.78
N GLU A 124 12.36 1.52 -7.83
CA GLU A 124 12.45 0.06 -7.87
C GLU A 124 11.07 -0.60 -7.72
N LEU A 125 10.28 -0.19 -6.74
CA LEU A 125 8.91 -0.71 -6.56
C LEU A 125 8.03 -0.44 -7.78
N SER A 126 8.11 0.76 -8.37
CA SER A 126 7.33 1.12 -9.57
C SER A 126 7.79 0.41 -10.84
N GLY A 127 8.93 -0.26 -10.83
CA GLY A 127 9.38 -1.18 -11.88
C GLY A 127 8.66 -2.53 -11.86
N LEU A 128 7.95 -2.86 -10.78
CA LEU A 128 7.15 -4.08 -10.70
C LEU A 128 5.85 -3.95 -11.50
N LYS A 129 5.46 -5.01 -12.19
CA LYS A 129 4.19 -5.04 -12.94
C LYS A 129 3.01 -4.80 -12.01
N GLY A 130 2.19 -3.83 -12.37
CA GLY A 130 1.02 -3.45 -11.59
C GLY A 130 1.29 -2.51 -10.41
N VAL A 131 2.53 -2.09 -10.19
CA VAL A 131 2.89 -1.10 -9.17
C VAL A 131 3.27 0.20 -9.86
N GLY A 132 2.46 1.23 -9.69
CA GLY A 132 2.79 2.60 -10.15
C GLY A 132 3.45 3.41 -9.03
N VAL A 133 3.92 4.62 -9.38
CA VAL A 133 4.56 5.54 -8.43
C VAL A 133 3.69 5.77 -7.19
N TRP A 134 2.39 6.07 -7.38
CA TRP A 134 1.47 6.24 -6.25
C TRP A 134 1.38 5.00 -5.35
N THR A 135 1.34 3.80 -5.92
CA THR A 135 1.30 2.56 -5.14
C THR A 135 2.61 2.38 -4.35
N ALA A 136 3.75 2.69 -4.96
CA ALA A 136 5.04 2.66 -4.29
C ALA A 136 5.09 3.66 -3.12
N GLU A 137 4.64 4.91 -3.32
CA GLU A 137 4.52 5.92 -2.25
C GLU A 137 3.64 5.43 -1.10
N MET A 138 2.50 4.78 -1.39
CA MET A 138 1.62 4.23 -0.35
C MET A 138 2.27 3.07 0.41
N ILE A 139 3.09 2.26 -0.23
CA ILE A 139 3.88 1.20 0.42
C ILE A 139 4.93 1.84 1.35
N LEU A 140 5.67 2.84 0.89
CA LEU A 140 6.63 3.55 1.72
C LEU A 140 5.94 4.17 2.95
N LEU A 141 4.81 4.82 2.75
CA LEU A 141 4.08 5.50 3.82
C LEU A 141 3.45 4.51 4.81
N PHE A 142 2.66 3.54 4.34
CA PHE A 142 1.82 2.69 5.19
C PHE A 142 2.41 1.31 5.52
N CYS A 143 3.47 0.88 4.85
CA CYS A 143 4.18 -0.35 5.22
C CYS A 143 5.52 -0.03 5.90
N MET A 144 6.30 0.85 5.30
CA MET A 144 7.62 1.22 5.80
C MET A 144 7.59 2.38 6.80
N GLN A 145 6.47 3.08 6.92
CA GLN A 145 6.24 4.24 7.79
C GLN A 145 7.27 5.37 7.59
N ARG A 146 7.60 5.67 6.30
CA ARG A 146 8.51 6.74 5.94
C ARG A 146 7.85 8.10 6.17
N PRO A 147 8.43 9.00 6.99
CA PRO A 147 7.77 10.24 7.42
C PRO A 147 7.70 11.31 6.32
N ASP A 148 8.66 11.32 5.40
CA ASP A 148 8.81 12.38 4.40
C ASP A 148 8.19 12.03 3.03
N VAL A 149 7.39 10.97 2.98
CA VAL A 149 6.69 10.58 1.74
C VAL A 149 5.35 11.28 1.67
N PHE A 150 5.18 12.12 0.65
CA PHE A 150 3.92 12.80 0.35
C PHE A 150 3.52 12.57 -1.10
N SER A 151 2.34 11.97 -1.31
CA SER A 151 1.86 11.68 -2.66
C SER A 151 1.31 12.93 -3.35
N TYR A 152 1.84 13.22 -4.54
CA TYR A 152 1.32 14.27 -5.44
C TYR A 152 0.30 13.73 -6.44
N CYS A 153 -0.28 12.55 -6.20
CA CYS A 153 -1.30 12.00 -7.08
C CYS A 153 -2.51 12.92 -7.14
N LEU A 154 -3.00 13.20 -8.36
CA LEU A 154 -4.11 14.09 -8.64
C LEU A 154 -5.39 13.79 -7.84
N LEU A 155 -5.59 12.52 -7.45
CA LEU A 155 -6.75 12.11 -6.65
C LEU A 155 -6.79 12.77 -5.27
N TYR A 156 -5.63 13.09 -4.69
CA TYR A 156 -5.51 13.64 -3.34
C TYR A 156 -5.05 15.09 -3.29
N THR A 157 -4.42 15.58 -4.36
CA THR A 157 -3.80 16.90 -4.39
C THR A 157 -4.50 17.90 -5.29
N SER A 158 -5.43 17.45 -6.16
CA SER A 158 -6.24 18.31 -7.00
C SER A 158 -7.71 18.16 -6.67
N PRO A 159 -8.46 19.29 -6.51
CA PRO A 159 -9.90 19.21 -6.30
C PRO A 159 -10.58 18.55 -7.51
N SER A 160 -11.43 17.58 -7.24
CA SER A 160 -12.26 16.96 -8.26
C SER A 160 -13.30 17.97 -8.77
N PRO A 161 -13.65 17.96 -10.07
CA PRO A 161 -14.79 18.74 -10.56
C PRO A 161 -16.12 18.43 -9.84
N ARG A 162 -16.18 17.30 -9.13
CA ARG A 162 -17.35 16.91 -8.32
C ARG A 162 -17.34 17.53 -6.92
N ASP A 163 -16.19 17.98 -6.42
CA ASP A 163 -16.06 18.56 -5.08
C ASP A 163 -16.61 19.99 -4.99
N GLY A 164 -16.88 20.62 -6.11
CA GLY A 164 -17.49 21.96 -6.22
C GLY A 164 -19.00 21.94 -6.54
N ALA A 165 -19.65 20.79 -6.53
CA ALA A 165 -21.06 20.63 -6.91
C ALA A 165 -21.97 20.39 -5.68
N THR A 166 -21.76 21.17 -4.60
CA THR A 166 -22.69 21.29 -3.46
C THR A 166 -23.12 22.74 -3.29
#